data_3dabf8e22ba09113b0016383a4a87979
#
_entry.id   3dabf8e22ba09113b0016383a4a87979
#
_cell.length_a   1.000
_cell.length_b   1.000
_cell.length_c   1.000
_cell.angle_alpha   90.00
_cell.angle_beta   90.00
_cell.angle_gamma   90.00
#
_symmetry.space_group_name_H-M   'P 1'
#
loop_
_entity.id
_entity.type
_entity.pdbx_description
1 polymer ?
#
loop_
_entity_poly.entity_id
_entity_poly.type
_entity_poly.pdbx_seq_one_letter_code
_entity_poly.pdbx_strand_id
1 'polypeptide(L)'
;MLVGPAASKAEIEHFRQLLIAKPDGYIAQPTLALSNCPTFVEEGIAPRHLDLRPFVLSSGECVNMVPGGLTRVALTNGSLVVNSSQGGGTKDTWVLED
;
A
#
# COMPACT_ATOMS: atom_id res chain seq x y z
N MET A 1 3.69 -11.82 -5.12
CA MET A 1 3.71 -11.20 -3.78
C MET A 1 2.73 -11.95 -2.88
N LEU A 2 3.14 -12.25 -1.65
CA LEU A 2 2.28 -12.86 -0.63
C LEU A 2 2.05 -11.85 0.49
N VAL A 3 0.78 -11.65 0.86
CA VAL A 3 0.41 -10.86 2.04
C VAL A 3 0.05 -11.84 3.15
N GLY A 4 0.99 -12.09 4.06
CA GLY A 4 0.89 -13.16 5.07
C GLY A 4 -0.42 -13.20 5.86
N PRO A 5 -0.87 -12.07 6.47
CA PRO A 5 -2.10 -12.06 7.26
C PRO A 5 -3.37 -12.44 6.50
N ALA A 6 -3.40 -12.24 5.19
CA ALA A 6 -4.55 -12.55 4.34
C ALA A 6 -4.42 -13.91 3.61
N ALA A 7 -3.27 -14.57 3.74
CA ALA A 7 -2.97 -15.79 3.01
C ALA A 7 -3.47 -17.04 3.73
N SER A 8 -3.93 -18.01 2.95
CA SER A 8 -4.25 -19.35 3.44
C SER A 8 -2.98 -20.13 3.78
N LYS A 9 -3.12 -21.18 4.57
CA LYS A 9 -2.00 -22.08 4.90
C LYS A 9 -1.37 -22.69 3.65
N ALA A 10 -2.18 -23.02 2.65
CA ALA A 10 -1.70 -23.58 1.38
C ALA A 10 -0.86 -22.57 0.59
N GLU A 11 -1.27 -21.32 0.53
CA GLU A 11 -0.51 -20.25 -0.11
C GLU A 11 0.82 -20.00 0.59
N ILE A 12 0.82 -19.96 1.92
CA ILE A 12 2.04 -19.78 2.72
C ILE A 12 3.02 -20.93 2.44
N GLU A 13 2.55 -22.19 2.43
CA GLU A 13 3.41 -23.33 2.15
C GLU A 13 3.94 -23.31 0.71
N HIS A 14 3.12 -22.96 -0.25
CA HIS A 14 3.53 -22.80 -1.64
C HIS A 14 4.65 -21.74 -1.76
N PHE A 15 4.47 -20.55 -1.17
CA PHE A 15 5.50 -19.51 -1.17
C PHE A 15 6.77 -19.92 -0.41
N ARG A 16 6.64 -20.70 0.66
CA ARG A 16 7.79 -21.26 1.37
C ARG A 16 8.66 -22.10 0.46
N GLN A 17 8.04 -22.98 -0.35
CA GLN A 17 8.77 -23.80 -1.31
C GLN A 17 9.45 -22.95 -2.41
N LEU A 18 8.77 -21.93 -2.91
CA LEU A 18 9.36 -20.98 -3.87
C LEU A 18 10.56 -20.25 -3.29
N LEU A 19 10.46 -19.79 -2.05
CA LEU A 19 11.53 -19.10 -1.34
C LEU A 19 12.76 -20.02 -1.12
N ILE A 20 12.53 -21.27 -0.73
CA ILE A 20 13.60 -22.26 -0.55
C ILE A 20 14.28 -22.55 -1.89
N ALA A 21 13.51 -22.67 -2.97
CA ALA A 21 14.05 -22.97 -4.30
C ALA A 21 14.90 -21.84 -4.89
N LYS A 22 14.53 -20.57 -4.64
CA LYS A 22 15.21 -19.40 -5.20
C LYS A 22 15.19 -18.22 -4.23
N PRO A 23 15.98 -18.25 -3.14
CA PRO A 23 15.94 -17.22 -2.11
C PRO A 23 16.30 -15.82 -2.61
N ASP A 24 17.21 -15.71 -3.56
CA ASP A 24 17.67 -14.42 -4.12
C ASP A 24 16.58 -13.67 -4.91
N GLY A 25 15.48 -14.34 -5.25
CA GLY A 25 14.35 -13.72 -5.96
C GLY A 25 13.31 -13.07 -5.05
N TYR A 26 13.51 -13.11 -3.74
CA TYR A 26 12.50 -12.67 -2.77
C TYR A 26 13.09 -11.75 -1.71
N ILE A 27 12.26 -10.85 -1.25
CA ILE A 27 12.49 -10.05 -0.04
C ILE A 27 11.31 -10.24 0.91
N ALA A 28 11.55 -10.05 2.19
CA ALA A 28 10.52 -10.08 3.22
C ALA A 28 10.42 -8.71 3.90
N GLN A 29 9.20 -8.32 4.20
CA GLN A 29 8.91 -7.08 4.90
C GLN A 29 7.83 -7.34 5.95
N PRO A 30 7.97 -6.82 7.17
CA PRO A 30 6.88 -6.86 8.14
C PRO A 30 5.64 -6.19 7.58
N THR A 31 4.47 -6.78 7.85
CA THR A 31 3.20 -6.17 7.45
C THR A 31 2.96 -4.93 8.30
N LEU A 32 2.84 -3.77 7.65
CA LEU A 32 2.57 -2.50 8.30
C LEU A 32 1.07 -2.29 8.45
N ALA A 33 0.67 -1.67 9.55
CA ALA A 33 -0.68 -1.15 9.73
C ALA A 33 -0.80 0.18 8.97
N LEU A 34 -1.64 0.22 7.95
CA LEU A 34 -1.92 1.46 7.22
C LEU A 34 -2.89 2.35 8.00
N SER A 35 -2.73 3.65 7.85
CA SER A 35 -3.68 4.63 8.38
C SER A 35 -5.06 4.46 7.75
N ASN A 36 -6.08 4.85 8.49
CA ASN A 36 -7.46 4.92 7.99
C ASN A 36 -7.89 6.38 7.82
N CYS A 37 -8.76 6.63 6.86
CA CYS A 37 -9.48 7.89 6.80
C CYS A 37 -10.94 7.67 6.38
N PRO A 38 -11.84 8.63 6.70
CA PRO A 38 -13.21 8.59 6.21
C PRO A 38 -13.21 8.58 4.68
N THR A 39 -13.93 7.62 4.10
CA THR A 39 -13.99 7.43 2.64
C THR A 39 -15.43 7.20 2.23
N PHE A 40 -15.85 7.87 1.15
CA PHE A 40 -17.18 7.67 0.59
C PHE A 40 -17.23 6.33 -0.16
N VAL A 41 -18.10 5.45 0.30
CA VAL A 41 -18.33 4.11 -0.26
C VAL A 41 -19.84 3.90 -0.45
N GLU A 42 -20.26 2.76 -1.02
CA GLU A 42 -21.68 2.50 -1.28
C GLU A 42 -22.56 2.62 -0.03
N GLU A 43 -22.07 2.19 1.12
CA GLU A 43 -22.79 2.25 2.41
C GLU A 43 -22.78 3.66 3.04
N GLY A 44 -22.13 4.65 2.42
CA GLY A 44 -21.96 6.00 2.95
C GLY A 44 -20.52 6.33 3.24
N ILE A 45 -20.22 6.89 4.43
CA ILE A 45 -18.84 7.20 4.84
C ILE A 45 -18.35 6.12 5.79
N ALA A 46 -17.25 5.48 5.44
CA ALA A 46 -16.63 4.43 6.24
C ALA A 46 -15.10 4.58 6.27
N PRO A 47 -14.44 4.08 7.34
CA PRO A 47 -12.97 4.08 7.38
C PRO A 47 -12.39 3.10 6.36
N ARG A 48 -11.38 3.56 5.63
CA ARG A 48 -10.63 2.73 4.68
C ARG A 48 -9.13 3.02 4.81
N HIS A 49 -8.33 1.99 4.60
CA HIS A 49 -6.87 2.13 4.60
C HIS A 49 -6.39 2.94 3.42
N LEU A 50 -5.34 3.72 3.65
CA LEU A 50 -4.72 4.55 2.63
C LEU A 50 -3.21 4.54 2.73
N ASP A 51 -2.55 4.90 1.62
CA ASP A 51 -1.12 5.21 1.59
C ASP A 51 -0.87 6.50 0.80
N LEU A 52 0.22 7.18 1.14
CA LEU A 52 0.73 8.33 0.41
C LEU A 52 1.97 7.89 -0.38
N ARG A 53 1.98 8.22 -1.65
CA ARG A 53 3.12 8.02 -2.56
C ARG A 53 3.69 9.37 -2.95
N PRO A 54 4.70 9.88 -2.24
CA PRO A 54 5.37 11.13 -2.58
C PRO A 54 6.31 10.93 -3.78
N PHE A 55 6.60 12.02 -4.48
CA PHE A 55 7.58 12.05 -5.55
C PHE A 55 8.85 12.74 -5.05
N VAL A 56 9.93 11.97 -4.98
CA VAL A 56 11.23 12.45 -4.49
C VAL A 56 12.22 12.46 -5.65
N LEU A 57 12.82 13.61 -5.87
CA LEU A 57 13.83 13.83 -6.90
C LEU A 57 15.21 13.88 -6.25
N SER A 58 16.09 12.99 -6.62
CA SER A 58 17.46 12.94 -6.11
C SER A 58 18.45 13.16 -7.24
N SER A 59 19.36 14.12 -7.06
CA SER A 59 20.41 14.45 -8.02
C SER A 59 21.82 14.13 -7.50
N GLY A 60 21.94 13.27 -6.52
CA GLY A 60 23.20 12.91 -5.87
C GLY A 60 23.60 13.86 -4.74
N GLU A 61 23.62 15.14 -4.96
CA GLU A 61 23.94 16.15 -3.93
C GLU A 61 22.70 16.75 -3.27
N CYS A 62 21.58 16.77 -3.98
CA CYS A 62 20.31 17.35 -3.51
C CYS A 62 19.18 16.34 -3.57
N VAL A 63 18.32 16.38 -2.57
CA VAL A 63 17.05 15.65 -2.53
C VAL A 63 15.92 16.66 -2.44
N ASN A 64 15.01 16.63 -3.40
CA ASN A 64 13.85 17.50 -3.44
C ASN A 64 12.58 16.67 -3.47
N MET A 65 11.56 17.11 -2.76
CA MET A 65 10.25 16.49 -2.79
C MET A 65 9.25 17.41 -3.49
N VAL A 66 8.52 16.87 -4.46
CA VAL A 66 7.42 17.59 -5.10
C VAL A 66 6.34 17.89 -4.05
N PRO A 67 5.83 19.12 -3.93
CA PRO A 67 4.72 19.44 -3.03
C PRO A 67 3.45 18.72 -3.47
N GLY A 68 3.10 17.65 -2.76
CA GLY A 68 1.97 16.79 -3.10
C GLY A 68 2.37 15.33 -3.20
N GLY A 69 1.52 14.55 -3.78
CA GLY A 69 1.73 13.11 -3.97
C GLY A 69 0.47 12.42 -4.47
N LEU A 70 0.54 11.13 -4.66
CA LEU A 70 -0.60 10.31 -4.98
C LEU A 70 -1.07 9.61 -3.71
N THR A 71 -2.27 9.94 -3.24
CA THR A 71 -2.92 9.21 -2.15
C THR A 71 -3.81 8.13 -2.74
N ARG A 72 -3.53 6.89 -2.37
CA ARG A 72 -4.32 5.72 -2.76
C ARG A 72 -5.14 5.23 -1.58
N VAL A 73 -6.33 4.72 -1.85
CA VAL A 73 -7.25 4.22 -0.84
C VAL A 73 -7.77 2.84 -1.23
N ALA A 74 -7.86 1.95 -0.25
CA ALA A 74 -8.50 0.65 -0.43
C ALA A 74 -10.02 0.82 -0.27
N LEU A 75 -10.79 0.52 -1.30
CA LEU A 75 -12.26 0.61 -1.24
C LEU A 75 -12.89 -0.58 -0.54
N THR A 76 -12.19 -1.71 -0.47
CA THR A 76 -12.63 -2.90 0.26
C THR A 76 -12.27 -2.77 1.73
N ASN A 77 -13.24 -3.04 2.60
CA ASN A 77 -13.07 -2.98 4.06
C ASN A 77 -11.94 -3.93 4.51
N GLY A 78 -11.03 -3.38 5.32
CA GLY A 78 -9.90 -4.15 5.89
C GLY A 78 -8.78 -4.51 4.91
N SER A 79 -8.91 -4.19 3.62
CA SER A 79 -7.86 -4.47 2.65
C SER A 79 -6.64 -3.57 2.88
N LEU A 80 -5.46 -4.19 2.89
CA LEU A 80 -4.16 -3.50 2.93
C LEU A 80 -3.61 -3.21 1.53
N VAL A 81 -4.31 -3.66 0.48
CA VAL A 81 -3.91 -3.43 -0.91
C VAL A 81 -4.68 -2.23 -1.45
N VAL A 82 -3.97 -1.16 -1.74
CA VAL A 82 -4.53 0.14 -2.12
C VAL A 82 -4.35 0.48 -3.61
N ASN A 83 -3.81 -0.42 -4.42
CA ASN A 83 -3.61 -0.13 -5.84
C ASN A 83 -4.90 -0.32 -6.67
N SER A 84 -5.04 0.46 -7.74
CA SER A 84 -6.24 0.50 -8.58
C SER A 84 -6.56 -0.83 -9.28
N SER A 85 -5.56 -1.66 -9.57
CA SER A 85 -5.74 -2.97 -10.19
C SER A 85 -6.47 -3.98 -9.29
N GLN A 86 -6.59 -3.70 -8.00
CA GLN A 86 -7.23 -4.56 -7.01
C GLN A 86 -8.39 -3.86 -6.28
N GLY A 87 -9.10 -2.98 -6.97
CA GLY A 87 -10.27 -2.29 -6.43
C GLY A 87 -9.95 -1.10 -5.53
N GLY A 88 -8.75 -0.54 -5.69
CA GLY A 88 -8.37 0.70 -5.00
C GLY A 88 -8.87 1.94 -5.71
N GLY A 89 -8.91 3.06 -4.99
CA GLY A 89 -9.23 4.38 -5.49
C GLY A 89 -8.14 5.40 -5.19
N THR A 90 -8.43 6.65 -5.47
CA THR A 90 -7.55 7.79 -5.18
C THR A 90 -8.27 8.83 -4.36
N LYS A 91 -7.50 9.61 -3.60
CA LYS A 91 -7.97 10.81 -2.89
C LYS A 91 -7.08 11.98 -3.27
N ASP A 92 -7.63 13.20 -3.20
CA ASP A 92 -6.83 14.41 -3.34
C ASP A 92 -5.83 14.53 -2.18
N THR A 93 -4.63 14.96 -2.52
CA THR A 93 -3.57 15.20 -1.54
C THR A 93 -3.32 16.69 -1.42
N TRP A 94 -3.61 17.25 -0.25
CA TRP A 94 -3.41 18.66 0.03
C TRP A 94 -2.19 18.83 0.93
N VAL A 95 -1.28 19.69 0.51
CA VAL A 95 -0.12 20.10 1.31
C VAL A 95 -0.46 21.47 1.92
N LEU A 96 -0.51 21.50 3.24
CA LEU A 96 -0.82 22.73 3.97
C LEU A 96 0.44 23.54 4.18
N GLU A 97 0.32 24.85 4.11
CA GLU A 97 1.35 25.78 4.58
C GLU A 97 1.26 25.92 6.10
N ASP A 98 2.40 26.07 6.74
CA ASP A 98 2.49 26.33 8.19
C ASP A 98 2.06 27.75 8.55
#